data_4c6efe5e8e370fc5a1f5d6b554f79980
#
_entry.id   4c6efe5e8e370fc5a1f5d6b554f79980
#
_cell.length_a   1.000
_cell.length_b   1.000
_cell.length_c   1.000
_cell.angle_alpha   90.00
_cell.angle_beta   90.00
_cell.angle_gamma   90.00
#
_symmetry.space_group_name_H-M   'P 1'
#
loop_
_entity.id
_entity.type
_entity.pdbx_description
1 polymer ?
#
loop_
_entity_poly.entity_id
_entity_poly.type
_entity_poly.pdbx_seq_one_letter_code
_entity_poly.pdbx_strand_id
1 'polypeptide(L)'
;MKKSIFHVAVLGLLTSIAAISCDDNTDVCQEHILTQDEINEMARQDSIKEVQKNQINADLILEYQADITISQVAYDGTHIEIELDKIAELFQISEEDLLAGIALDDGAPEIQGFAIEGSTHADNMTASNSNATWGHWFDANGNVVAWGDNAMVCCEYNTEDKFFNVMQFPKHLIDGQKVKVIEGLKYGEKRVAVVITVMAHGAEEITAPIVSTQKVSIDVNPASTYDMNNVKFDVSKVMADLGISSMEEAKYVGVKADGSYAQESDAGTNGFWYDMDGFASGFGDNARVYTSYGGDEWMDDEIGIGQNPGKMVEGDQVVVKYGILANNKIAMIEITVNVVPYDDPETAPTGDPKTLEQTVSLSKAYDNTYSSVQFDIKEVLRDAFKMT
;
A
#
# COMPACT_ATOMS: atom_id res chain seq x y z
N MET A 1 1.62 -46.75 5.03
CA MET A 1 2.70 -46.77 6.03
C MET A 1 4.04 -46.69 5.33
N LYS A 2 4.66 -45.52 5.28
CA LYS A 2 6.11 -45.36 5.01
C LYS A 2 6.56 -44.18 5.83
N LYS A 3 7.32 -44.45 6.90
CA LYS A 3 7.97 -43.42 7.73
C LYS A 3 9.17 -42.89 6.94
N SER A 4 9.18 -41.61 6.65
CA SER A 4 10.35 -40.90 6.15
C SER A 4 11.17 -40.43 7.37
N ILE A 5 12.35 -40.99 7.52
CA ILE A 5 13.33 -40.64 8.53
C ILE A 5 14.15 -39.48 7.94
N PHE A 6 13.96 -38.27 8.48
CA PHE A 6 14.86 -37.15 8.19
C PHE A 6 16.19 -37.38 8.91
N HIS A 7 17.25 -37.67 8.15
CA HIS A 7 18.61 -37.59 8.65
C HIS A 7 19.10 -36.15 8.55
N VAL A 8 19.14 -35.46 9.67
CA VAL A 8 19.90 -34.22 9.80
C VAL A 8 21.37 -34.59 9.93
N ALA A 9 22.13 -34.37 8.88
CA ALA A 9 23.59 -34.49 8.94
C ALA A 9 24.13 -33.24 9.65
N VAL A 10 24.39 -33.36 10.94
CA VAL A 10 25.17 -32.37 11.70
C VAL A 10 26.63 -32.59 11.33
N LEU A 11 27.14 -31.72 10.46
CA LEU A 11 28.57 -31.66 10.18
C LEU A 11 29.23 -30.93 11.33
N GLY A 12 29.75 -31.68 12.30
CA GLY A 12 30.43 -31.14 13.45
C GLY A 12 31.75 -30.48 13.06
N LEU A 13 31.77 -29.15 13.15
CA LEU A 13 33.04 -28.42 13.25
C LEU A 13 33.47 -28.52 14.73
N LEU A 14 34.37 -29.43 15.02
CA LEU A 14 35.04 -29.49 16.32
C LEU A 14 35.99 -28.32 16.43
N THR A 15 35.47 -27.15 16.90
CA THR A 15 36.30 -26.14 17.51
C THR A 15 36.33 -26.44 19.01
N SER A 16 37.43 -26.92 19.52
CA SER A 16 37.69 -27.03 20.95
C SER A 16 37.63 -25.63 21.59
N ILE A 17 36.51 -25.35 22.30
CA ILE A 17 36.41 -24.17 23.12
C ILE A 17 37.11 -24.51 24.45
N ALA A 18 38.31 -24.00 24.61
CA ALA A 18 39.00 -24.04 25.87
C ALA A 18 38.45 -22.92 26.78
N ALA A 19 37.76 -23.25 27.82
CA ALA A 19 37.42 -22.30 28.90
C ALA A 19 38.62 -22.20 29.84
N ILE A 20 39.25 -21.02 29.90
CA ILE A 20 40.34 -20.75 30.84
C ILE A 20 39.70 -20.28 32.15
N SER A 21 39.78 -21.11 33.21
CA SER A 21 39.47 -20.72 34.59
C SER A 21 40.78 -20.41 35.30
N CYS A 22 40.97 -19.15 35.67
CA CYS A 22 42.08 -18.75 36.56
C CYS A 22 41.60 -18.78 38.01
N ASP A 23 42.17 -19.66 38.82
CA ASP A 23 42.00 -19.65 40.27
C ASP A 23 43.13 -18.83 40.88
N ASP A 24 42.81 -17.89 41.79
CA ASP A 24 43.69 -16.80 42.26
C ASP A 24 44.90 -17.27 43.14
N ASN A 25 45.17 -18.57 43.21
CA ASN A 25 46.23 -19.08 44.14
C ASN A 25 47.24 -20.08 43.53
N THR A 26 47.24 -20.33 42.23
CA THR A 26 48.31 -21.13 41.59
C THR A 26 48.54 -20.66 40.19
N ASP A 27 49.78 -20.38 39.82
CA ASP A 27 50.30 -19.92 38.53
C ASP A 27 50.13 -20.95 37.37
N VAL A 28 49.10 -21.80 37.42
CA VAL A 28 48.86 -22.80 36.36
C VAL A 28 47.42 -22.69 35.93
N CYS A 29 47.19 -22.04 34.77
CA CYS A 29 45.93 -22.15 34.06
C CYS A 29 45.74 -23.61 33.59
N GLN A 30 44.85 -24.36 34.20
CA GLN A 30 44.42 -25.65 33.68
C GLN A 30 43.34 -25.44 32.64
N GLU A 31 43.62 -25.82 31.40
CA GLU A 31 42.58 -25.91 30.39
C GLU A 31 41.58 -27.00 30.80
N HIS A 32 40.35 -26.57 31.13
CA HIS A 32 39.27 -27.52 31.36
C HIS A 32 38.76 -28.00 30.00
N ILE A 33 39.16 -29.24 29.61
CA ILE A 33 38.62 -29.88 28.45
C ILE A 33 37.24 -30.42 28.79
N LEU A 34 36.18 -29.83 28.17
CA LEU A 34 34.79 -30.26 28.38
C LEU A 34 34.65 -31.76 28.02
N THR A 35 34.02 -32.50 28.92
CA THR A 35 33.65 -33.86 28.67
C THR A 35 32.52 -33.96 27.63
N GLN A 36 32.36 -35.10 26.96
CA GLN A 36 31.26 -35.30 26.01
C GLN A 36 29.88 -35.07 26.62
N ASP A 37 29.73 -35.40 27.95
CA ASP A 37 28.47 -35.17 28.63
C ASP A 37 28.20 -33.69 28.89
N GLU A 38 29.23 -32.91 29.22
CA GLU A 38 29.11 -31.44 29.36
C GLU A 38 28.78 -30.79 28.02
N ILE A 39 29.41 -31.23 26.93
CA ILE A 39 29.08 -30.74 25.57
C ILE A 39 27.62 -31.05 25.19
N ASN A 40 27.18 -32.31 25.48
CA ASN A 40 25.81 -32.73 25.24
C ASN A 40 24.79 -31.93 26.06
N GLU A 41 25.11 -31.67 27.35
CA GLU A 41 24.24 -30.86 28.22
C GLU A 41 24.20 -29.40 27.78
N MET A 42 25.32 -28.80 27.37
CA MET A 42 25.34 -27.45 26.78
C MET A 42 24.48 -27.37 25.51
N ALA A 43 24.63 -28.35 24.59
CA ALA A 43 23.81 -28.41 23.40
C ALA A 43 22.31 -28.59 23.71
N ARG A 44 22.00 -29.38 24.75
CA ARG A 44 20.61 -29.51 25.25
C ARG A 44 20.07 -28.22 25.83
N GLN A 45 20.86 -27.51 26.64
CA GLN A 45 20.49 -26.24 27.22
C GLN A 45 20.32 -25.14 26.18
N ASP A 46 21.18 -25.12 25.17
CA ASP A 46 21.06 -24.18 24.05
C ASP A 46 19.80 -24.47 23.21
N SER A 47 19.51 -25.76 22.97
CA SER A 47 18.26 -26.15 22.30
C SER A 47 17.02 -25.78 23.13
N ILE A 48 17.05 -25.92 24.45
CA ILE A 48 15.96 -25.50 25.34
C ILE A 48 15.80 -23.97 25.31
N LYS A 49 16.91 -23.22 25.37
CA LYS A 49 16.87 -21.76 25.26
C LYS A 49 16.33 -21.31 23.90
N GLU A 50 16.70 -21.97 22.82
CA GLU A 50 16.21 -21.67 21.49
C GLU A 50 14.71 -21.96 21.35
N VAL A 51 14.23 -23.10 21.91
CA VAL A 51 12.80 -23.41 21.97
C VAL A 51 12.04 -22.39 22.82
N GLN A 52 12.58 -22.00 24.00
CA GLN A 52 11.96 -20.99 24.86
C GLN A 52 11.95 -19.61 24.20
N LYS A 53 13.01 -19.23 23.50
CA LYS A 53 13.11 -17.98 22.75
C LYS A 53 12.10 -17.91 21.61
N ASN A 54 11.76 -19.06 21.01
CA ASN A 54 10.83 -19.17 19.90
C ASN A 54 9.37 -19.43 20.36
N GLN A 55 9.09 -19.43 21.64
CA GLN A 55 7.75 -19.62 22.16
C GLN A 55 7.04 -18.27 22.29
N ILE A 56 5.94 -18.12 21.54
CA ILE A 56 5.05 -16.98 21.65
C ILE A 56 4.42 -16.95 23.06
N ASN A 57 4.61 -15.86 23.78
CA ASN A 57 4.06 -15.68 25.12
C ASN A 57 2.61 -15.18 25.04
N ALA A 58 1.67 -16.11 24.85
CA ALA A 58 0.24 -15.83 24.78
C ALA A 58 -0.57 -17.00 25.38
N ASP A 59 -1.72 -16.68 25.97
CA ASP A 59 -2.70 -17.67 26.48
C ASP A 59 -3.56 -18.26 25.34
N LEU A 60 -3.75 -17.48 24.27
CA LEU A 60 -4.45 -17.87 23.06
C LEU A 60 -3.60 -17.45 21.85
N ILE A 61 -3.42 -18.38 20.91
CA ILE A 61 -2.76 -18.12 19.63
C ILE A 61 -3.79 -18.43 18.53
N LEU A 62 -4.08 -17.43 17.71
CA LEU A 62 -4.91 -17.55 16.53
C LEU A 62 -4.01 -17.44 15.30
N GLU A 63 -4.14 -18.36 14.36
CA GLU A 63 -3.28 -18.43 13.18
C GLU A 63 -4.10 -18.27 11.90
N TYR A 64 -3.68 -17.34 11.04
CA TYR A 64 -4.33 -17.02 9.78
C TYR A 64 -3.33 -16.97 8.64
N GLN A 65 -3.84 -17.07 7.42
CA GLN A 65 -3.12 -16.78 6.19
C GLN A 65 -3.81 -15.62 5.46
N ALA A 66 -3.00 -14.72 4.92
CA ALA A 66 -3.42 -13.63 4.06
C ALA A 66 -2.74 -13.76 2.70
N ASP A 67 -3.50 -13.87 1.64
CA ASP A 67 -2.98 -13.85 0.28
C ASP A 67 -3.10 -12.44 -0.27
N ILE A 68 -1.98 -11.85 -0.70
CA ILE A 68 -1.91 -10.48 -1.23
C ILE A 68 -1.36 -10.52 -2.66
N THR A 69 -2.08 -9.92 -3.60
CA THR A 69 -1.54 -9.63 -4.92
C THR A 69 -0.62 -8.41 -4.81
N ILE A 70 0.63 -8.57 -5.30
CA ILE A 70 1.65 -7.51 -5.20
C ILE A 70 1.21 -6.28 -5.99
N SER A 71 1.23 -5.13 -5.31
CA SER A 71 1.01 -3.83 -5.91
C SER A 71 2.31 -3.03 -6.06
N GLN A 72 2.43 -2.33 -7.19
CA GLN A 72 3.52 -1.41 -7.45
C GLN A 72 3.17 0.04 -7.06
N VAL A 73 1.91 0.32 -6.81
CA VAL A 73 1.41 1.69 -6.64
C VAL A 73 0.49 1.88 -5.43
N ALA A 74 -0.18 0.83 -4.98
CA ALA A 74 -1.21 0.92 -3.95
C ALA A 74 -0.84 0.16 -2.67
N TYR A 75 -1.38 0.64 -1.55
CA TYR A 75 -1.34 -0.03 -0.25
C TYR A 75 -2.42 -1.12 -0.13
N ASP A 76 -2.76 -1.74 -1.25
CA ASP A 76 -3.78 -2.77 -1.32
C ASP A 76 -3.46 -3.96 -0.43
N GLY A 77 -4.48 -4.67 -0.05
CA GLY A 77 -4.34 -5.83 0.81
C GLY A 77 -5.55 -6.73 0.77
N THR A 78 -5.71 -7.49 1.84
CA THR A 78 -6.83 -8.39 2.05
C THR A 78 -7.38 -8.22 3.45
N HIS A 79 -8.56 -8.77 3.69
CA HIS A 79 -9.23 -8.73 4.98
C HIS A 79 -9.26 -10.13 5.59
N ILE A 80 -9.02 -10.23 6.89
CA ILE A 80 -9.10 -11.47 7.64
C ILE A 80 -10.15 -11.30 8.74
N GLU A 81 -11.17 -12.12 8.71
CA GLU A 81 -12.10 -12.26 9.85
C GLU A 81 -11.40 -13.03 10.96
N ILE A 82 -11.32 -12.44 12.15
CA ILE A 82 -10.72 -13.09 13.31
C ILE A 82 -11.80 -13.62 14.24
N GLU A 83 -11.48 -14.65 15.02
CA GLU A 83 -12.36 -15.32 15.96
C GLU A 83 -12.50 -14.47 17.25
N LEU A 84 -13.27 -13.37 17.15
CA LEU A 84 -13.50 -12.42 18.25
C LEU A 84 -14.16 -13.10 19.46
N ASP A 85 -15.03 -14.06 19.24
CA ASP A 85 -15.72 -14.86 20.27
C ASP A 85 -14.71 -15.55 21.18
N LYS A 86 -13.66 -16.14 20.62
CA LYS A 86 -12.58 -16.79 21.39
C LYS A 86 -11.76 -15.79 22.23
N ILE A 87 -11.53 -14.61 21.68
CA ILE A 87 -10.81 -13.55 22.39
C ILE A 87 -11.66 -13.03 23.56
N ALA A 88 -12.94 -12.76 23.30
CA ALA A 88 -13.90 -12.31 24.29
C ALA A 88 -14.09 -13.35 25.41
N GLU A 89 -14.18 -14.65 25.06
CA GLU A 89 -14.23 -15.75 26.04
C GLU A 89 -12.98 -15.78 26.91
N LEU A 90 -11.78 -15.70 26.32
CA LEU A 90 -10.54 -15.66 27.07
C LEU A 90 -10.50 -14.47 28.04
N PHE A 91 -10.89 -13.29 27.59
CA PHE A 91 -10.88 -12.07 28.37
C PHE A 91 -12.04 -11.98 29.37
N GLN A 92 -13.05 -12.85 29.25
CA GLN A 92 -14.27 -12.88 30.05
C GLN A 92 -15.06 -11.56 29.97
N ILE A 93 -15.16 -11.01 28.77
CA ILE A 93 -15.95 -9.83 28.41
C ILE A 93 -16.86 -10.16 27.22
N SER A 94 -17.80 -9.28 26.90
CA SER A 94 -18.61 -9.41 25.68
C SER A 94 -17.80 -9.04 24.43
N GLU A 95 -18.21 -9.51 23.24
CA GLU A 95 -17.60 -9.04 22.00
C GLU A 95 -17.78 -7.53 21.79
N GLU A 96 -18.91 -6.96 22.24
CA GLU A 96 -19.17 -5.52 22.21
C GLU A 96 -18.15 -4.76 23.06
N ASP A 97 -17.88 -5.23 24.30
CA ASP A 97 -16.85 -4.64 25.16
C ASP A 97 -15.45 -4.82 24.58
N LEU A 98 -15.18 -5.98 23.95
CA LEU A 98 -13.89 -6.22 23.27
C LEU A 98 -13.68 -5.22 22.14
N LEU A 99 -14.67 -5.01 21.28
CA LEU A 99 -14.60 -4.05 20.18
C LEU A 99 -14.46 -2.61 20.66
N ALA A 100 -15.27 -2.24 21.67
CA ALA A 100 -15.17 -0.92 22.29
C ALA A 100 -13.79 -0.66 22.92
N GLY A 101 -13.21 -1.68 23.57
CA GLY A 101 -11.86 -1.59 24.14
C GLY A 101 -10.77 -1.48 23.08
N ILE A 102 -10.90 -2.19 21.97
CA ILE A 102 -9.99 -2.06 20.82
C ILE A 102 -10.15 -0.67 20.17
N ALA A 103 -11.36 -0.14 20.07
CA ALA A 103 -11.64 1.20 19.55
C ALA A 103 -11.23 2.34 20.51
N LEU A 104 -10.84 2.02 21.75
CA LEU A 104 -10.53 2.96 22.84
C LEU A 104 -11.71 3.87 23.19
N ASP A 105 -12.92 3.33 23.15
CA ASP A 105 -14.14 4.06 23.50
C ASP A 105 -14.16 4.47 24.98
N ASP A 106 -14.78 5.61 25.25
CA ASP A 106 -14.89 6.11 26.62
C ASP A 106 -15.64 5.13 27.54
N GLY A 107 -14.98 4.69 28.61
CA GLY A 107 -15.55 3.75 29.57
C GLY A 107 -15.49 2.28 29.17
N ALA A 108 -14.92 1.94 28.02
CA ALA A 108 -14.67 0.57 27.58
C ALA A 108 -13.58 -0.12 28.42
N PRO A 109 -13.49 -1.46 28.36
CA PRO A 109 -12.37 -2.19 28.97
C PRO A 109 -11.01 -1.72 28.45
N GLU A 110 -10.03 -1.58 29.33
CA GLU A 110 -8.68 -1.17 28.98
C GLU A 110 -7.94 -2.33 28.28
N ILE A 111 -8.14 -2.47 26.97
CA ILE A 111 -7.42 -3.43 26.14
C ILE A 111 -6.15 -2.77 25.63
N GLN A 112 -5.04 -3.47 25.77
CA GLN A 112 -3.74 -3.03 25.31
C GLN A 112 -3.30 -3.85 24.11
N GLY A 113 -2.95 -3.20 23.01
CA GLY A 113 -2.31 -3.84 21.87
C GLY A 113 -0.80 -3.74 21.93
N PHE A 114 -0.19 -4.68 21.30
CA PHE A 114 1.24 -4.75 21.10
C PHE A 114 1.54 -5.64 19.89
N ALA A 115 2.75 -5.55 19.36
CA ALA A 115 3.23 -6.52 18.40
C ALA A 115 4.24 -7.47 19.06
N ILE A 116 4.44 -8.64 18.46
CA ILE A 116 5.48 -9.58 18.86
C ILE A 116 6.50 -9.65 17.71
N GLU A 117 7.76 -9.31 18.04
CA GLU A 117 8.86 -9.29 17.05
C GLU A 117 9.12 -10.68 16.49
N GLY A 118 8.95 -10.87 15.18
CA GLY A 118 9.06 -12.17 14.53
C GLY A 118 10.42 -12.85 14.66
N SER A 119 11.50 -12.05 14.76
CA SER A 119 12.86 -12.58 14.88
C SER A 119 13.24 -13.03 16.30
N THR A 120 12.62 -12.48 17.33
CA THR A 120 12.97 -12.72 18.74
C THR A 120 11.83 -13.20 19.60
N HIS A 121 10.59 -13.10 19.12
CA HIS A 121 9.35 -13.27 19.88
C HIS A 121 9.26 -12.35 21.13
N ALA A 122 9.98 -11.24 21.10
CA ALA A 122 9.91 -10.23 22.15
C ALA A 122 8.70 -9.31 21.92
N ASP A 123 8.06 -8.89 23.01
CA ASP A 123 6.98 -7.92 22.96
C ASP A 123 7.51 -6.55 22.51
N ASN A 124 6.86 -5.96 21.53
CA ASN A 124 7.05 -4.59 21.12
C ASN A 124 5.81 -3.78 21.50
N MET A 125 5.98 -2.89 22.46
CA MET A 125 4.93 -2.02 22.99
C MET A 125 4.89 -0.66 22.30
N THR A 126 5.51 -0.53 21.12
CA THR A 126 5.48 0.70 20.35
C THR A 126 4.03 1.02 19.98
N ALA A 127 3.67 2.30 20.10
CA ALA A 127 2.34 2.75 19.67
C ALA A 127 2.11 2.41 18.20
N SER A 128 0.86 2.12 17.84
CA SER A 128 0.45 1.84 16.47
C SER A 128 1.05 2.83 15.48
N ASN A 129 1.60 2.31 14.38
CA ASN A 129 2.14 3.09 13.27
C ASN A 129 1.12 3.31 12.14
N SER A 130 -0.11 2.82 12.31
CA SER A 130 -1.20 3.01 11.34
C SER A 130 -2.13 4.13 11.81
N ASN A 131 -3.06 4.53 10.94
CA ASN A 131 -4.13 5.46 11.31
C ASN A 131 -5.26 4.78 12.10
N ALA A 132 -5.22 3.46 12.21
CA ALA A 132 -6.16 2.68 13.02
C ALA A 132 -5.76 2.71 14.50
N THR A 133 -6.71 2.42 15.37
CA THR A 133 -6.49 2.35 16.81
C THR A 133 -5.46 1.28 17.19
N TRP A 134 -5.39 0.21 16.37
CA TRP A 134 -4.46 -0.91 16.47
C TRP A 134 -3.88 -1.23 15.11
N GLY A 135 -2.56 -1.25 15.00
CA GLY A 135 -1.89 -1.68 13.78
C GLY A 135 -0.42 -1.28 13.75
N HIS A 136 0.37 -2.12 13.13
CA HIS A 136 1.81 -1.92 12.99
C HIS A 136 2.25 -2.20 11.56
N TRP A 137 3.31 -1.50 11.15
CA TRP A 137 4.09 -1.87 9.99
C TRP A 137 5.18 -2.84 10.39
N PHE A 138 5.39 -3.85 9.56
CA PHE A 138 6.36 -4.90 9.78
C PHE A 138 7.35 -5.00 8.63
N ASP A 139 8.60 -5.36 8.95
CA ASP A 139 9.63 -5.70 7.96
C ASP A 139 9.48 -7.15 7.46
N ALA A 140 10.40 -7.58 6.57
CA ALA A 140 10.42 -8.94 6.03
C ALA A 140 10.60 -10.04 7.09
N ASN A 141 11.08 -9.70 8.29
CA ASN A 141 11.31 -10.62 9.39
C ASN A 141 10.17 -10.59 10.43
N GLY A 142 9.14 -9.78 10.21
CA GLY A 142 8.03 -9.58 11.13
C GLY A 142 8.38 -8.73 12.35
N ASN A 143 9.39 -7.86 12.26
CA ASN A 143 9.68 -6.89 13.30
C ASN A 143 8.97 -5.57 13.00
N VAL A 144 8.53 -4.88 14.06
CA VAL A 144 7.87 -3.59 13.93
C VAL A 144 8.82 -2.53 13.40
N VAL A 145 8.39 -1.82 12.37
CA VAL A 145 9.13 -0.72 11.76
C VAL A 145 8.21 0.50 11.58
N ALA A 146 8.81 1.68 11.44
CA ALA A 146 8.05 2.84 11.01
C ALA A 146 7.64 2.71 9.54
N TRP A 147 6.56 3.41 9.15
CA TRP A 147 6.21 3.59 7.75
C TRP A 147 7.41 4.15 6.97
N GLY A 148 7.77 3.52 5.87
CA GLY A 148 8.91 3.91 5.03
C GLY A 148 9.61 2.72 4.37
N ASP A 149 10.86 2.90 3.98
CA ASP A 149 11.63 2.01 3.11
C ASP A 149 11.79 0.56 3.62
N ASN A 150 11.67 0.33 4.93
CA ASN A 150 11.77 -1.01 5.51
C ASN A 150 10.41 -1.69 5.72
N ALA A 151 9.32 -0.96 5.56
CA ALA A 151 7.98 -1.49 5.76
C ALA A 151 7.60 -2.44 4.62
N MET A 152 7.07 -3.60 4.93
CA MET A 152 6.60 -4.60 3.98
C MET A 152 5.09 -4.78 4.04
N VAL A 153 4.59 -5.00 5.25
CA VAL A 153 3.20 -5.33 5.53
C VAL A 153 2.71 -4.50 6.70
N CYS A 154 1.49 -4.01 6.61
CA CYS A 154 0.76 -3.44 7.73
C CYS A 154 -0.37 -4.38 8.12
N CYS A 155 -0.52 -4.64 9.40
CA CYS A 155 -1.71 -5.26 9.93
C CYS A 155 -2.40 -4.29 10.87
N GLU A 156 -3.69 -4.05 10.66
CA GLU A 156 -4.47 -3.17 11.51
C GLU A 156 -5.88 -3.71 11.71
N TYR A 157 -6.43 -3.46 12.89
CA TYR A 157 -7.78 -3.89 13.21
C TYR A 157 -8.80 -2.82 12.80
N ASN A 158 -9.76 -3.20 11.97
CA ASN A 158 -10.91 -2.37 11.64
C ASN A 158 -12.06 -2.70 12.59
N THR A 159 -12.36 -1.77 13.52
CA THR A 159 -13.38 -1.96 14.55
C THR A 159 -14.81 -1.85 14.02
N GLU A 160 -15.02 -1.10 12.92
CA GLU A 160 -16.34 -0.93 12.32
C GLU A 160 -16.79 -2.21 11.60
N ASP A 161 -15.91 -2.80 10.80
CA ASP A 161 -16.20 -3.96 9.96
C ASP A 161 -15.79 -5.30 10.59
N LYS A 162 -15.11 -5.27 11.75
CA LYS A 162 -14.70 -6.44 12.56
C LYS A 162 -13.71 -7.40 11.88
N PHE A 163 -12.81 -6.88 11.06
CA PHE A 163 -11.77 -7.67 10.44
C PHE A 163 -10.38 -7.06 10.64
N PHE A 164 -9.33 -7.84 10.40
CA PHE A 164 -7.98 -7.32 10.22
C PHE A 164 -7.77 -6.92 8.76
N ASN A 165 -7.37 -5.68 8.54
CA ASN A 165 -6.74 -5.25 7.30
C ASN A 165 -5.30 -5.73 7.29
N VAL A 166 -4.93 -6.43 6.23
CA VAL A 166 -3.54 -6.80 5.96
C VAL A 166 -3.13 -6.14 4.66
N MET A 167 -2.35 -5.09 4.74
CA MET A 167 -1.98 -4.24 3.61
C MET A 167 -0.50 -4.37 3.29
N GLN A 168 -0.12 -4.10 2.05
CA GLN A 168 1.27 -4.09 1.61
C GLN A 168 1.82 -2.67 1.51
N PHE A 169 3.15 -2.54 1.63
CA PHE A 169 3.83 -1.35 1.17
C PHE A 169 4.15 -1.50 -0.32
N PRO A 170 3.76 -0.54 -1.19
CA PRO A 170 3.97 -0.64 -2.63
C PRO A 170 5.42 -0.90 -3.00
N LYS A 171 5.67 -1.80 -3.96
CA LYS A 171 6.99 -2.19 -4.49
C LYS A 171 7.89 -2.98 -3.55
N HIS A 172 7.49 -3.28 -2.31
CA HIS A 172 8.36 -3.91 -1.33
C HIS A 172 8.22 -5.43 -1.28
N LEU A 173 7.04 -5.98 -1.60
CA LEU A 173 6.85 -7.43 -1.68
C LEU A 173 7.30 -7.97 -3.03
N ILE A 174 7.79 -9.20 -3.04
CA ILE A 174 8.14 -9.95 -4.25
C ILE A 174 7.34 -11.25 -4.34
N ASP A 175 7.13 -11.73 -5.56
CA ASP A 175 6.35 -12.96 -5.81
C ASP A 175 6.91 -14.16 -5.06
N GLY A 176 6.00 -14.90 -4.41
CA GLY A 176 6.34 -16.05 -3.56
C GLY A 176 6.88 -15.66 -2.18
N GLN A 177 7.05 -14.41 -1.85
CA GLN A 177 7.52 -13.98 -0.53
C GLN A 177 6.48 -14.32 0.54
N LYS A 178 7.00 -14.74 1.70
CA LYS A 178 6.22 -14.95 2.92
C LYS A 178 6.71 -14.03 4.01
N VAL A 179 5.78 -13.30 4.62
CA VAL A 179 6.06 -12.47 5.79
C VAL A 179 5.16 -12.95 6.93
N LYS A 180 5.75 -13.34 8.05
CA LYS A 180 5.00 -13.73 9.24
C LYS A 180 4.99 -12.57 10.22
N VAL A 181 3.81 -12.08 10.57
CA VAL A 181 3.60 -10.98 11.49
C VAL A 181 2.74 -11.43 12.66
N ILE A 182 2.88 -10.79 13.81
CA ILE A 182 2.17 -11.16 15.02
C ILE A 182 1.70 -9.90 15.73
N GLU A 183 0.39 -9.69 15.73
CA GLU A 183 -0.27 -8.69 16.57
C GLU A 183 -0.67 -9.29 17.90
N GLY A 184 -0.61 -8.53 18.96
CA GLY A 184 -0.98 -8.97 20.29
C GLY A 184 -2.07 -8.11 20.93
N LEU A 185 -2.95 -8.75 21.68
CA LEU A 185 -3.94 -8.09 22.54
C LEU A 185 -3.76 -8.54 23.99
N LYS A 186 -3.88 -7.61 24.91
CA LYS A 186 -3.77 -7.88 26.35
C LYS A 186 -4.94 -7.24 27.10
N TYR A 187 -5.54 -8.01 28.02
CA TYR A 187 -6.52 -7.53 28.97
C TYR A 187 -6.24 -8.13 30.36
N GLY A 188 -5.93 -7.29 31.32
CA GLY A 188 -5.40 -7.75 32.61
C GLY A 188 -4.10 -8.57 32.43
N GLU A 189 -4.10 -9.81 32.93
CA GLU A 189 -2.98 -10.74 32.75
C GLU A 189 -3.13 -11.66 31.52
N LYS A 190 -4.27 -11.61 30.81
CA LYS A 190 -4.55 -12.45 29.66
C LYS A 190 -3.98 -11.86 28.37
N ARG A 191 -3.44 -12.73 27.53
CA ARG A 191 -2.75 -12.35 26.30
C ARG A 191 -3.24 -13.20 25.13
N VAL A 192 -3.44 -12.53 24.00
CA VAL A 192 -3.75 -13.15 22.71
C VAL A 192 -2.64 -12.79 21.71
N ALA A 193 -2.22 -13.75 20.92
CA ALA A 193 -1.39 -13.52 19.74
C ALA A 193 -2.18 -13.88 18.48
N VAL A 194 -2.29 -12.94 17.54
CA VAL A 194 -2.85 -13.13 16.22
C VAL A 194 -1.70 -13.23 15.23
N VAL A 195 -1.42 -14.44 14.81
CA VAL A 195 -0.31 -14.79 13.91
C VAL A 195 -0.83 -14.80 12.48
N ILE A 196 -0.29 -13.93 11.63
CA ILE A 196 -0.70 -13.83 10.23
C ILE A 196 0.48 -14.18 9.34
N THR A 197 0.32 -15.20 8.50
CA THR A 197 1.28 -15.52 7.45
C THR A 197 0.80 -14.89 6.15
N VAL A 198 1.47 -13.81 5.75
CA VAL A 198 1.19 -13.10 4.50
C VAL A 198 1.93 -13.78 3.37
N MET A 199 1.19 -14.15 2.31
CA MET A 199 1.70 -14.76 1.08
C MET A 199 1.56 -13.74 -0.05
N ALA A 200 2.67 -13.30 -0.61
CA ALA A 200 2.69 -12.38 -1.73
C ALA A 200 2.65 -13.15 -3.06
N HIS A 201 1.74 -12.76 -3.93
CA HIS A 201 1.57 -13.34 -5.27
C HIS A 201 1.74 -12.26 -6.32
N GLY A 202 2.49 -12.53 -7.37
CA GLY A 202 2.51 -11.69 -8.56
C GLY A 202 1.12 -11.56 -9.17
N ALA A 203 0.81 -10.42 -9.78
CA ALA A 203 -0.43 -10.28 -10.55
C ALA A 203 -0.47 -11.32 -11.68
N GLU A 204 -1.63 -11.93 -11.91
CA GLU A 204 -1.79 -12.86 -13.02
C GLU A 204 -1.49 -12.16 -14.35
N GLU A 205 -0.75 -12.83 -15.23
CA GLU A 205 -0.44 -12.31 -16.55
C GLU A 205 -1.72 -12.24 -17.40
N ILE A 206 -2.03 -11.06 -17.93
CA ILE A 206 -3.15 -10.88 -18.86
C ILE A 206 -2.74 -11.41 -20.23
N THR A 207 -3.40 -12.48 -20.66
CA THR A 207 -3.24 -13.08 -22.00
C THR A 207 -4.45 -12.84 -22.91
N ALA A 208 -5.38 -11.97 -22.47
CA ALA A 208 -6.60 -11.66 -23.20
C ALA A 208 -6.31 -11.04 -24.57
N PRO A 209 -6.98 -11.50 -25.65
CA PRO A 209 -6.79 -10.94 -26.98
C PRO A 209 -7.41 -9.54 -27.09
N ILE A 210 -6.76 -8.67 -27.86
CA ILE A 210 -7.35 -7.38 -28.29
C ILE A 210 -8.40 -7.68 -29.35
N VAL A 211 -9.68 -7.42 -29.03
CA VAL A 211 -10.81 -7.68 -29.94
C VAL A 211 -11.21 -6.48 -30.77
N SER A 212 -10.88 -5.27 -30.31
CA SER A 212 -11.10 -4.03 -31.07
C SER A 212 -10.09 -2.96 -30.64
N THR A 213 -9.90 -1.98 -31.55
CA THR A 213 -9.08 -0.79 -31.23
C THR A 213 -9.83 0.44 -31.79
N GLN A 214 -9.99 1.42 -30.93
CA GLN A 214 -10.43 2.76 -31.33
C GLN A 214 -9.22 3.70 -31.32
N LYS A 215 -9.13 4.62 -32.28
CA LYS A 215 -8.10 5.64 -32.33
C LYS A 215 -8.73 7.00 -32.16
N VAL A 216 -8.27 7.72 -31.17
CA VAL A 216 -8.73 9.08 -30.85
C VAL A 216 -7.54 10.00 -30.73
N SER A 217 -7.76 11.30 -30.85
CA SER A 217 -6.71 12.30 -30.63
C SER A 217 -7.22 13.48 -29.82
N ILE A 218 -6.33 14.12 -29.13
CA ILE A 218 -6.60 15.34 -28.37
C ILE A 218 -5.42 16.28 -28.49
N ASP A 219 -5.73 17.58 -28.68
CA ASP A 219 -4.77 18.65 -28.57
C ASP A 219 -4.87 19.26 -27.15
N VAL A 220 -3.73 19.38 -26.48
CA VAL A 220 -3.63 19.92 -25.13
C VAL A 220 -2.54 20.99 -25.08
N ASN A 221 -2.65 21.95 -24.17
CA ASN A 221 -1.57 22.92 -23.96
C ASN A 221 -0.54 22.36 -22.97
N PRO A 222 0.72 22.86 -22.99
CA PRO A 222 1.69 22.51 -21.95
C PRO A 222 1.14 22.78 -20.56
N ALA A 223 1.11 21.78 -19.69
CA ALA A 223 0.51 21.90 -18.37
C ALA A 223 1.50 22.43 -17.33
N SER A 224 1.07 23.39 -16.51
CA SER A 224 1.75 23.84 -15.29
C SER A 224 1.16 23.23 -14.03
N THR A 225 0.02 22.58 -14.13
CA THR A 225 -0.73 21.92 -13.07
C THR A 225 -1.22 20.55 -13.56
N TYR A 226 -1.82 19.75 -12.67
CA TYR A 226 -2.39 18.43 -13.03
C TYR A 226 -3.79 18.53 -13.64
N ASP A 227 -4.10 19.62 -14.36
CA ASP A 227 -5.39 19.79 -15.00
C ASP A 227 -5.67 18.68 -16.02
N MET A 228 -6.93 18.24 -16.05
CA MET A 228 -7.39 17.18 -16.91
C MET A 228 -8.10 17.75 -18.13
N ASN A 229 -7.84 17.18 -19.28
CA ASN A 229 -8.61 17.34 -20.50
C ASN A 229 -9.34 16.02 -20.79
N ASN A 230 -10.36 16.02 -21.66
CA ASN A 230 -11.16 14.82 -21.88
C ASN A 230 -11.24 14.49 -23.38
N VAL A 231 -11.16 13.21 -23.67
CA VAL A 231 -11.33 12.68 -25.02
C VAL A 231 -12.46 11.66 -25.06
N LYS A 232 -13.37 11.83 -26.03
CA LYS A 232 -14.49 10.91 -26.24
C LYS A 232 -14.09 9.69 -27.04
N PHE A 233 -14.75 8.56 -26.73
CA PHE A 233 -14.65 7.33 -27.49
C PHE A 233 -16.03 6.66 -27.55
N ASP A 234 -16.19 5.65 -28.39
CA ASP A 234 -17.48 4.93 -28.54
C ASP A 234 -17.57 3.83 -27.47
N VAL A 235 -18.12 4.21 -26.31
CA VAL A 235 -18.36 3.31 -25.16
C VAL A 235 -19.32 2.18 -25.55
N SER A 236 -20.38 2.47 -26.30
CA SER A 236 -21.35 1.46 -26.70
C SER A 236 -20.72 0.35 -27.53
N LYS A 237 -19.78 0.73 -28.41
CA LYS A 237 -19.02 -0.22 -29.22
C LYS A 237 -18.09 -1.06 -28.30
N VAL A 238 -17.40 -0.44 -27.35
CA VAL A 238 -16.55 -1.15 -26.39
C VAL A 238 -17.35 -2.19 -25.61
N MET A 239 -18.48 -1.79 -25.03
CA MET A 239 -19.36 -2.71 -24.31
C MET A 239 -19.83 -3.89 -25.17
N ALA A 240 -20.23 -3.62 -26.40
CA ALA A 240 -20.66 -4.66 -27.34
C ALA A 240 -19.52 -5.63 -27.69
N ASP A 241 -18.31 -5.13 -27.96
CA ASP A 241 -17.14 -5.95 -28.33
C ASP A 241 -16.69 -6.83 -27.16
N LEU A 242 -16.78 -6.31 -25.92
CA LEU A 242 -16.45 -7.03 -24.69
C LEU A 242 -17.58 -7.94 -24.22
N GLY A 243 -18.83 -7.68 -24.63
CA GLY A 243 -20.02 -8.44 -24.18
C GLY A 243 -20.42 -8.10 -22.74
N ILE A 244 -20.33 -6.84 -22.35
CA ILE A 244 -20.73 -6.31 -21.04
C ILE A 244 -21.94 -5.38 -21.17
N SER A 245 -22.68 -5.19 -20.09
CA SER A 245 -23.85 -4.32 -20.03
C SER A 245 -23.58 -2.98 -19.32
N SER A 246 -22.49 -2.91 -18.55
CA SER A 246 -22.01 -1.72 -17.84
C SER A 246 -20.50 -1.68 -17.84
N MET A 247 -19.92 -0.48 -17.86
CA MET A 247 -18.48 -0.28 -17.70
C MET A 247 -17.99 -0.63 -16.28
N GLU A 248 -18.87 -0.75 -15.32
CA GLU A 248 -18.55 -1.25 -13.96
C GLU A 248 -18.08 -2.72 -13.97
N GLU A 249 -18.43 -3.49 -15.01
CA GLU A 249 -17.98 -4.86 -15.20
C GLU A 249 -16.53 -4.93 -15.74
N ALA A 250 -15.97 -3.80 -16.15
CA ALA A 250 -14.66 -3.74 -16.76
C ALA A 250 -13.53 -3.46 -15.76
N LYS A 251 -12.36 -3.98 -16.09
CA LYS A 251 -11.08 -3.56 -15.51
C LYS A 251 -10.30 -2.77 -16.55
N TYR A 252 -9.34 -1.97 -16.08
CA TYR A 252 -8.56 -1.12 -16.95
C TYR A 252 -7.10 -1.56 -16.93
N VAL A 253 -6.40 -1.38 -18.06
CA VAL A 253 -5.01 -1.83 -18.20
C VAL A 253 -4.21 -0.84 -19.04
N GLY A 254 -2.95 -0.63 -18.68
CA GLY A 254 -1.97 0.13 -19.46
C GLY A 254 -0.95 -0.80 -20.12
N VAL A 255 -0.55 -0.52 -21.36
CA VAL A 255 0.47 -1.31 -22.07
C VAL A 255 1.87 -0.91 -21.59
N LYS A 256 2.68 -1.88 -21.12
CA LYS A 256 4.07 -1.68 -20.73
C LYS A 256 5.04 -1.84 -21.90
N ALA A 257 6.28 -1.40 -21.72
CA ALA A 257 7.33 -1.45 -22.74
C ALA A 257 7.68 -2.89 -23.22
N ASP A 258 7.50 -3.89 -22.36
CA ASP A 258 7.72 -5.30 -22.69
C ASP A 258 6.51 -5.95 -23.40
N GLY A 259 5.43 -5.19 -23.60
CA GLY A 259 4.17 -5.65 -24.19
C GLY A 259 3.21 -6.30 -23.20
N SER A 260 3.57 -6.46 -21.92
CA SER A 260 2.67 -6.88 -20.86
C SER A 260 1.75 -5.72 -20.46
N TYR A 261 0.83 -5.97 -19.51
CA TYR A 261 -0.13 -4.99 -19.08
C TYR A 261 0.11 -4.58 -17.63
N ALA A 262 0.10 -3.28 -17.35
CA ALA A 262 -0.13 -2.74 -16.03
C ALA A 262 -1.61 -2.93 -15.68
N GLN A 263 -1.89 -3.57 -14.55
CA GLN A 263 -3.25 -3.92 -14.11
C GLN A 263 -3.74 -3.06 -12.97
N GLU A 264 -2.81 -2.36 -12.33
CA GLU A 264 -3.10 -1.51 -11.19
C GLU A 264 -3.14 -0.06 -11.64
N SER A 265 -4.21 0.59 -11.31
CA SER A 265 -4.34 2.02 -11.51
C SER A 265 -3.53 2.80 -10.48
N ASP A 266 -3.01 3.93 -10.88
CA ASP A 266 -2.36 4.86 -9.97
C ASP A 266 -3.38 5.47 -8.99
N ALA A 267 -3.07 5.42 -7.69
CA ALA A 267 -3.84 6.09 -6.64
C ALA A 267 -5.34 5.71 -6.54
N GLY A 268 -5.69 4.45 -6.78
CA GLY A 268 -7.06 3.95 -6.64
C GLY A 268 -8.05 4.48 -7.69
N THR A 269 -7.54 5.08 -8.76
CA THR A 269 -8.30 5.52 -9.92
C THR A 269 -8.22 4.48 -11.04
N ASN A 270 -9.08 4.58 -12.06
CA ASN A 270 -8.98 3.74 -13.27
C ASN A 270 -7.89 4.25 -14.24
N GLY A 271 -6.81 4.83 -13.71
CA GLY A 271 -5.85 5.60 -14.48
C GLY A 271 -4.43 5.07 -14.46
N PHE A 272 -3.67 5.40 -15.47
CA PHE A 272 -2.27 5.02 -15.64
C PHE A 272 -1.43 6.20 -16.08
N TRP A 273 -0.21 6.30 -15.54
CA TRP A 273 0.82 7.18 -16.04
C TRP A 273 1.61 6.51 -17.17
N TYR A 274 1.90 7.27 -18.21
CA TYR A 274 2.68 6.82 -19.36
C TYR A 274 3.92 7.69 -19.52
N ASP A 275 4.98 7.08 -20.02
CA ASP A 275 6.21 7.76 -20.41
C ASP A 275 6.08 8.43 -21.79
N MET A 276 7.19 9.02 -22.28
CA MET A 276 7.21 9.68 -23.59
C MET A 276 7.06 8.73 -24.78
N ASP A 277 7.38 7.45 -24.58
CA ASP A 277 7.21 6.40 -25.58
C ASP A 277 5.79 5.81 -25.60
N GLY A 278 4.92 6.27 -24.66
CA GLY A 278 3.52 5.84 -24.54
C GLY A 278 3.34 4.52 -23.79
N PHE A 279 4.32 4.11 -22.97
CA PHE A 279 4.23 2.92 -22.15
C PHE A 279 3.84 3.25 -20.71
N ALA A 280 3.00 2.40 -20.12
CA ALA A 280 2.63 2.53 -18.72
C ALA A 280 3.87 2.37 -17.83
N SER A 281 4.21 3.42 -17.09
CA SER A 281 5.46 3.53 -16.32
C SER A 281 5.25 3.81 -14.84
N GLY A 282 4.02 4.08 -14.40
CA GLY A 282 3.71 4.61 -13.09
C GLY A 282 4.11 6.09 -12.93
N PHE A 283 3.67 6.70 -11.82
CA PHE A 283 4.05 8.08 -11.49
C PHE A 283 5.55 8.18 -11.16
N GLY A 284 6.20 9.24 -11.63
CA GLY A 284 7.60 9.52 -11.36
C GLY A 284 8.24 10.45 -12.40
N ASP A 285 9.57 10.53 -12.42
CA ASP A 285 10.31 11.44 -13.29
C ASP A 285 10.12 11.18 -14.79
N ASN A 286 9.81 9.95 -15.18
CA ASN A 286 9.55 9.56 -16.55
C ASN A 286 8.10 9.75 -16.98
N ALA A 287 7.17 9.91 -16.03
CA ALA A 287 5.76 10.12 -16.32
C ALA A 287 5.52 11.39 -17.13
N ARG A 288 4.70 11.29 -18.17
CA ARG A 288 4.34 12.39 -19.08
C ARG A 288 2.85 12.62 -19.14
N VAL A 289 2.11 11.57 -19.47
CA VAL A 289 0.67 11.61 -19.67
C VAL A 289 -0.01 10.68 -18.67
N TYR A 290 -1.09 11.15 -18.08
CA TYR A 290 -1.99 10.35 -17.27
C TYR A 290 -3.29 10.14 -18.03
N THR A 291 -3.85 8.93 -17.96
CA THR A 291 -5.18 8.64 -18.52
C THR A 291 -6.04 7.97 -17.47
N SER A 292 -7.31 8.31 -17.38
CA SER A 292 -8.27 7.59 -16.56
C SER A 292 -9.67 7.64 -17.15
N TYR A 293 -10.41 6.54 -16.98
CA TYR A 293 -11.84 6.49 -17.31
C TYR A 293 -12.68 6.77 -16.06
N GLY A 294 -13.72 7.58 -16.20
CA GLY A 294 -14.64 7.89 -15.09
C GLY A 294 -14.04 8.72 -13.97
N GLY A 295 -13.02 9.54 -14.26
CA GLY A 295 -12.31 10.37 -13.28
C GLY A 295 -13.14 11.46 -12.61
N ASP A 296 -14.34 11.79 -13.17
CA ASP A 296 -15.37 12.61 -12.54
C ASP A 296 -16.73 11.99 -12.82
N GLU A 297 -17.65 11.99 -11.86
CA GLU A 297 -19.01 11.42 -11.92
C GLU A 297 -19.87 11.89 -13.13
N TRP A 298 -19.35 12.75 -13.97
CA TRP A 298 -20.06 13.41 -15.07
C TRP A 298 -19.65 12.95 -16.47
N MET A 299 -18.73 11.95 -16.62
CA MET A 299 -18.08 11.66 -17.89
C MET A 299 -18.07 10.18 -18.26
N ASP A 300 -19.25 9.58 -18.35
CA ASP A 300 -19.41 8.14 -18.66
C ASP A 300 -18.90 7.71 -20.06
N ASP A 301 -18.59 8.64 -20.95
CA ASP A 301 -18.15 8.38 -22.33
C ASP A 301 -16.77 8.98 -22.67
N GLU A 302 -16.01 9.41 -21.67
CA GLU A 302 -14.74 10.12 -21.84
C GLU A 302 -13.60 9.46 -21.07
N ILE A 303 -12.39 9.62 -21.61
CA ILE A 303 -11.14 9.34 -20.92
C ILE A 303 -10.49 10.67 -20.58
N GLY A 304 -10.21 10.88 -19.30
CA GLY A 304 -9.45 12.02 -18.83
C GLY A 304 -7.98 11.91 -19.20
N ILE A 305 -7.39 13.00 -19.67
CA ILE A 305 -5.99 13.11 -20.09
C ILE A 305 -5.33 14.21 -19.25
N GLY A 306 -4.44 13.83 -18.38
CA GLY A 306 -3.61 14.74 -17.58
C GLY A 306 -2.17 14.76 -18.06
N GLN A 307 -1.44 15.79 -17.67
CA GLN A 307 -0.01 15.88 -17.91
C GLN A 307 0.75 15.98 -16.59
N ASN A 308 1.95 15.44 -16.55
CA ASN A 308 2.88 15.72 -15.48
C ASN A 308 3.41 17.15 -15.64
N PRO A 309 3.14 18.09 -14.71
CA PRO A 309 3.45 19.50 -14.87
C PRO A 309 4.90 19.77 -15.25
N GLY A 310 5.09 20.58 -16.31
CA GLY A 310 6.40 20.99 -16.81
C GLY A 310 7.21 19.86 -17.47
N LYS A 311 6.63 18.68 -17.70
CA LYS A 311 7.35 17.54 -18.31
C LYS A 311 7.08 17.39 -19.81
N MET A 312 6.09 18.09 -20.36
CA MET A 312 5.80 18.14 -21.78
C MET A 312 5.85 19.58 -22.30
N VAL A 313 6.31 19.74 -23.51
CA VAL A 313 6.46 21.05 -24.16
C VAL A 313 5.73 21.08 -25.50
N GLU A 314 5.49 22.28 -26.03
CA GLU A 314 4.93 22.47 -27.35
C GLU A 314 5.65 21.66 -28.43
N GLY A 315 4.90 20.95 -29.24
CA GLY A 315 5.39 20.05 -30.29
C GLY A 315 5.60 18.61 -29.85
N ASP A 316 5.52 18.30 -28.54
CA ASP A 316 5.54 16.92 -28.07
C ASP A 316 4.29 16.17 -28.52
N GLN A 317 4.46 14.89 -28.85
CA GLN A 317 3.37 13.98 -29.16
C GLN A 317 3.61 12.64 -28.45
N VAL A 318 2.60 12.13 -27.77
CA VAL A 318 2.62 10.81 -27.14
C VAL A 318 1.42 10.01 -27.61
N VAL A 319 1.63 8.73 -27.94
CA VAL A 319 0.55 7.81 -28.28
C VAL A 319 0.43 6.78 -27.17
N VAL A 320 -0.59 6.92 -26.34
CA VAL A 320 -0.84 6.01 -25.22
C VAL A 320 -1.86 4.94 -25.60
N LYS A 321 -1.73 3.76 -24.97
CA LYS A 321 -2.63 2.62 -25.20
C LYS A 321 -3.32 2.27 -23.88
N TYR A 322 -4.59 2.65 -23.81
CA TYR A 322 -5.46 2.40 -22.66
C TYR A 322 -6.39 1.24 -22.98
N GLY A 323 -6.26 0.14 -22.25
CA GLY A 323 -7.06 -1.07 -22.48
C GLY A 323 -8.22 -1.17 -21.51
N ILE A 324 -9.35 -1.63 -22.01
CA ILE A 324 -10.55 -1.96 -21.25
C ILE A 324 -10.74 -3.47 -21.34
N LEU A 325 -10.68 -4.15 -20.19
CA LEU A 325 -10.64 -5.61 -20.08
C LEU A 325 -11.93 -6.12 -19.44
N ALA A 326 -12.62 -7.00 -20.12
CA ALA A 326 -13.73 -7.77 -19.57
C ALA A 326 -13.90 -9.09 -20.33
N ASN A 327 -14.49 -10.10 -19.70
CA ASN A 327 -14.78 -11.42 -20.31
C ASN A 327 -13.57 -12.02 -21.05
N ASN A 328 -12.36 -11.85 -20.49
CA ASN A 328 -11.09 -12.27 -21.09
C ASN A 328 -10.86 -11.72 -22.51
N LYS A 329 -11.25 -10.46 -22.73
CA LYS A 329 -11.06 -9.69 -23.99
C LYS A 329 -10.62 -8.28 -23.65
N ILE A 330 -9.85 -7.66 -24.54
CA ILE A 330 -9.43 -6.26 -24.43
C ILE A 330 -10.00 -5.46 -25.59
N ALA A 331 -10.69 -4.35 -25.29
CA ALA A 331 -10.93 -3.26 -26.21
C ALA A 331 -9.86 -2.18 -25.96
N MET A 332 -9.07 -1.86 -26.99
CA MET A 332 -7.97 -0.92 -26.87
C MET A 332 -8.39 0.47 -27.33
N ILE A 333 -8.08 1.50 -26.55
CA ILE A 333 -8.20 2.90 -26.94
C ILE A 333 -6.78 3.45 -27.15
N GLU A 334 -6.44 3.74 -28.37
CA GLU A 334 -5.16 4.35 -28.77
C GLU A 334 -5.35 5.85 -28.82
N ILE A 335 -4.75 6.60 -27.92
CA ILE A 335 -4.97 8.03 -27.75
C ILE A 335 -3.70 8.77 -28.16
N THR A 336 -3.81 9.60 -29.19
CA THR A 336 -2.73 10.51 -29.57
C THR A 336 -2.91 11.84 -28.84
N VAL A 337 -1.98 12.16 -27.97
CA VAL A 337 -1.93 13.42 -27.23
C VAL A 337 -0.92 14.32 -27.90
N ASN A 338 -1.37 15.45 -28.46
CA ASN A 338 -0.53 16.46 -29.11
C ASN A 338 -0.42 17.66 -28.16
N VAL A 339 0.80 18.11 -27.89
CA VAL A 339 1.01 19.33 -27.10
C VAL A 339 1.11 20.51 -28.07
N VAL A 340 0.06 21.32 -28.11
CA VAL A 340 -0.05 22.49 -28.97
C VAL A 340 0.22 23.77 -28.16
N PRO A 341 0.66 24.86 -28.83
CA PRO A 341 0.82 26.13 -28.14
C PRO A 341 -0.52 26.57 -27.52
N TYR A 342 -0.43 27.37 -26.46
CA TYR A 342 -1.61 28.11 -26.07
C TYR A 342 -2.09 28.92 -27.28
N ASP A 343 -3.36 28.78 -27.65
CA ASP A 343 -3.98 29.77 -28.50
C ASP A 343 -3.82 31.12 -27.79
N ASP A 344 -2.77 31.83 -28.21
CA ASP A 344 -2.62 33.22 -27.78
C ASP A 344 -3.87 33.92 -28.38
N PRO A 345 -4.86 34.30 -27.55
CA PRO A 345 -5.99 35.03 -28.10
C PRO A 345 -5.36 36.20 -28.82
N GLU A 346 -5.54 36.30 -30.13
CA GLU A 346 -4.88 37.17 -31.10
C GLU A 346 -4.97 38.64 -30.78
N THR A 347 -5.41 38.92 -29.56
CA THR A 347 -5.36 40.22 -28.91
C THR A 347 -5.19 40.00 -27.41
N ALA A 348 -3.98 40.08 -26.90
CA ALA A 348 -3.81 40.63 -25.54
C ALA A 348 -4.70 41.89 -25.48
N PRO A 349 -5.59 42.03 -24.48
CA PRO A 349 -6.46 43.19 -24.41
C PRO A 349 -5.60 44.44 -24.55
N THR A 350 -5.80 45.19 -25.66
CA THR A 350 -5.03 46.41 -26.01
C THR A 350 -5.37 47.56 -25.09
N GLY A 351 -5.57 47.34 -23.82
CA GLY A 351 -5.85 48.33 -22.82
C GLY A 351 -4.81 48.29 -21.70
N ASP A 352 -4.59 49.43 -21.04
CA ASP A 352 -3.76 49.47 -19.87
C ASP A 352 -4.31 48.50 -18.82
N PRO A 353 -3.45 47.65 -18.23
CA PRO A 353 -3.89 46.71 -17.20
C PRO A 353 -4.48 47.45 -16.01
N LYS A 354 -5.70 47.11 -15.62
CA LYS A 354 -6.31 47.66 -14.40
C LYS A 354 -5.83 46.83 -13.22
N THR A 355 -5.21 47.50 -12.28
CA THR A 355 -4.91 46.92 -10.99
C THR A 355 -6.13 47.03 -10.08
N LEU A 356 -6.61 45.92 -9.58
CA LEU A 356 -7.69 45.87 -8.59
C LEU A 356 -7.08 45.43 -7.26
N GLU A 357 -7.22 46.26 -6.27
CA GLU A 357 -6.77 45.94 -4.92
C GLU A 357 -7.99 45.58 -4.06
N GLN A 358 -7.98 44.40 -3.50
CA GLN A 358 -8.98 43.91 -2.58
C GLN A 358 -8.34 43.59 -1.23
N THR A 359 -8.85 44.23 -0.18
CA THR A 359 -8.38 43.94 1.16
C THR A 359 -9.30 42.90 1.79
N VAL A 360 -8.71 41.76 2.17
CA VAL A 360 -9.40 40.71 2.93
C VAL A 360 -8.79 40.61 4.32
N SER A 361 -9.61 40.40 5.32
CA SER A 361 -9.17 40.27 6.70
C SER A 361 -9.55 38.88 7.23
N LEU A 362 -8.58 38.17 7.76
CA LEU A 362 -8.78 36.89 8.41
C LEU A 362 -8.41 37.01 9.89
N SER A 363 -9.40 36.82 10.77
CA SER A 363 -9.15 36.66 12.21
C SER A 363 -9.27 35.20 12.58
N LYS A 364 -8.22 34.65 13.16
CA LYS A 364 -8.16 33.23 13.52
C LYS A 364 -7.53 33.04 14.89
N ALA A 365 -8.11 32.15 15.70
CA ALA A 365 -7.45 31.64 16.90
C ALA A 365 -6.29 30.71 16.52
N TYR A 366 -5.26 30.67 17.33
CA TYR A 366 -4.12 29.76 17.13
C TYR A 366 -4.52 28.36 17.58
N ASP A 367 -5.02 27.55 16.64
CA ASP A 367 -5.60 26.22 16.92
C ASP A 367 -5.11 25.11 15.95
N ASN A 368 -4.04 25.35 15.20
CA ASN A 368 -3.47 24.42 14.19
C ASN A 368 -4.43 23.99 13.06
N THR A 369 -5.56 24.66 12.87
CA THR A 369 -6.46 24.37 11.75
C THR A 369 -6.23 25.34 10.59
N TYR A 370 -6.62 24.95 9.37
CA TYR A 370 -6.63 25.85 8.22
C TYR A 370 -7.85 26.74 8.24
N SER A 371 -7.69 28.00 7.84
CA SER A 371 -8.78 28.94 7.64
C SER A 371 -8.63 29.61 6.30
N SER A 372 -9.74 29.87 5.65
CA SER A 372 -9.81 30.59 4.39
C SER A 372 -10.82 31.71 4.47
N VAL A 373 -10.59 32.72 3.64
CA VAL A 373 -11.57 33.77 3.40
C VAL A 373 -11.96 33.71 1.92
N GLN A 374 -13.25 33.84 1.66
CA GLN A 374 -13.80 33.90 0.31
C GLN A 374 -14.32 35.28 0.02
N PHE A 375 -14.15 35.73 -1.22
CA PHE A 375 -14.75 36.97 -1.73
C PHE A 375 -15.33 36.69 -3.12
N ASP A 376 -16.38 37.43 -3.47
CA ASP A 376 -17.04 37.29 -4.75
C ASP A 376 -16.25 38.01 -5.86
N ILE A 377 -15.50 37.27 -6.63
CA ILE A 377 -14.71 37.79 -7.76
C ILE A 377 -15.63 38.43 -8.85
N LYS A 378 -16.89 37.96 -8.99
CA LYS A 378 -17.81 38.49 -9.98
C LYS A 378 -18.20 39.94 -9.67
N GLU A 379 -18.44 40.26 -8.38
CA GLU A 379 -18.68 41.64 -7.95
C GLU A 379 -17.48 42.54 -8.22
N VAL A 380 -16.28 42.06 -7.87
CA VAL A 380 -15.04 42.82 -8.07
C VAL A 380 -14.81 43.08 -9.55
N LEU A 381 -14.99 42.08 -10.42
CA LEU A 381 -14.83 42.23 -11.87
C LEU A 381 -15.94 43.11 -12.48
N ARG A 382 -17.20 42.93 -12.07
CA ARG A 382 -18.33 43.73 -12.54
C ARG A 382 -18.09 45.21 -12.31
N ASP A 383 -17.66 45.57 -11.08
CA ASP A 383 -17.42 46.95 -10.70
C ASP A 383 -16.21 47.55 -11.44
N ALA A 384 -15.16 46.74 -11.64
CA ALA A 384 -13.95 47.16 -12.35
C ALA A 384 -14.17 47.38 -13.85
N PHE A 385 -14.92 46.48 -14.47
CA PHE A 385 -15.12 46.48 -15.93
C PHE A 385 -16.49 47.07 -16.33
N LYS A 386 -17.30 47.53 -15.35
CA LYS A 386 -18.65 48.05 -15.58
C LYS A 386 -19.54 47.10 -16.37
N MET A 387 -19.40 45.81 -16.06
CA MET A 387 -20.24 44.75 -16.69
C MET A 387 -21.66 44.86 -16.08
N THR A 388 -22.68 44.80 -16.91
CA THR A 388 -24.09 44.82 -16.50
C THR A 388 -24.62 43.41 -16.26
#